data_96e4a57dc230b6bf1752087713af9a96
#
_entry.id   96e4a57dc230b6bf1752087713af9a96
#
_cell.length_a   1.000
_cell.length_b   1.000
_cell.length_c   1.000
_cell.angle_alpha   90.00
_cell.angle_beta   90.00
_cell.angle_gamma   90.00
#
_symmetry.space_group_name_H-M   'P 1'
#
loop_
_entity.id
_entity.type
_entity.pdbx_description
1 polymer ?
#
loop_
_entity_poly.entity_id
_entity_poly.type
_entity_poly.pdbx_seq_one_letter_code
_entity_poly.pdbx_strand_id
1 'polypeptide(L)'
;MKLLKYVSILFTILSLMILTLGSVAQAENAKEYADHIVYYNAFPTDSLPPQMTKQYGLKRSKNYAMINISVMEKGTGTPVGVKSKVTGNLKNLMGQSRALEFREIKEGKAVYYIAQVGVQSRENVNFFIDIVPEGSKEKYEIKFSKKF
;
A
#
# COMPACT_ATOMS: atom_id res chain seq x y z
N MET A 1 46.08 28.74 12.10
CA MET A 1 46.13 27.51 11.28
C MET A 1 45.45 26.29 11.94
N LYS A 2 45.59 26.07 13.24
CA LYS A 2 44.94 24.93 13.92
C LYS A 2 43.41 25.06 14.03
N LEU A 3 42.91 26.29 14.28
CA LEU A 3 41.47 26.56 14.40
C LEU A 3 40.69 26.26 13.11
N LEU A 4 41.25 26.59 11.94
CA LEU A 4 40.64 26.35 10.64
C LEU A 4 40.49 24.85 10.34
N LYS A 5 41.41 24.00 10.80
CA LYS A 5 41.33 22.55 10.65
C LYS A 5 40.22 21.96 11.48
N TYR A 6 40.00 22.43 12.70
CA TYR A 6 38.88 21.96 13.56
C TYR A 6 37.50 22.37 13.02
N VAL A 7 37.38 23.56 12.46
CA VAL A 7 36.14 24.01 11.81
C VAL A 7 35.83 23.16 10.58
N SER A 8 36.85 22.84 9.77
CA SER A 8 36.65 21.97 8.59
C SER A 8 36.23 20.56 8.97
N ILE A 9 36.82 19.98 10.03
CA ILE A 9 36.47 18.62 10.53
C ILE A 9 35.04 18.61 11.11
N LEU A 10 34.66 19.67 11.85
CA LEU A 10 33.33 19.81 12.42
C LEU A 10 32.27 19.91 11.32
N PHE A 11 32.57 20.62 10.22
CA PHE A 11 31.66 20.75 9.07
C PHE A 11 31.50 19.45 8.29
N THR A 12 32.56 18.63 8.16
CA THR A 12 32.48 17.29 7.53
C THR A 12 31.71 16.30 8.37
N ILE A 13 31.83 16.33 9.69
CA ILE A 13 31.06 15.45 10.60
C ILE A 13 29.58 15.84 10.60
N LEU A 14 29.25 17.13 10.59
CA LEU A 14 27.87 17.62 10.51
C LEU A 14 27.23 17.29 9.16
N SER A 15 27.99 17.34 8.05
CA SER A 15 27.51 16.94 6.72
C SER A 15 27.23 15.44 6.61
N LEU A 16 28.03 14.61 7.30
CA LEU A 16 27.84 13.15 7.29
C LEU A 16 26.64 12.71 8.15
N MET A 17 26.24 13.51 9.15
CA MET A 17 25.10 13.23 10.02
C MET A 17 23.76 13.53 9.37
N ILE A 18 23.72 14.36 8.31
CA ILE A 18 22.48 14.70 7.57
C ILE A 18 22.10 13.61 6.56
N LEU A 19 23.02 12.73 6.18
CA LEU A 19 22.75 11.62 5.25
C LEU A 19 22.00 10.42 5.87
N THR A 20 21.75 10.42 7.18
CA THR A 20 21.08 9.30 7.87
C THR A 20 19.61 9.54 8.19
N LEU A 21 19.01 10.62 7.70
CA LEU A 21 17.55 10.75 7.63
C LEU A 21 17.05 9.87 6.48
N GLY A 22 17.31 8.57 6.60
CA GLY A 22 16.68 7.57 5.77
C GLY A 22 15.17 7.74 5.93
N SER A 23 14.50 8.20 4.89
CA SER A 23 13.07 8.09 4.75
C SER A 23 12.73 6.65 5.10
N VAL A 24 11.93 6.43 6.15
CA VAL A 24 11.25 5.15 6.35
C VAL A 24 10.30 5.05 5.17
N ALA A 25 10.82 4.57 4.03
CA ALA A 25 9.99 4.13 2.94
C ALA A 25 9.11 3.05 3.56
N GLN A 26 7.84 3.35 3.80
CA GLN A 26 6.86 2.32 4.03
C GLN A 26 6.98 1.39 2.84
N ALA A 27 7.48 0.16 3.08
CA ALA A 27 7.62 -0.82 2.03
C ALA A 27 6.23 -1.09 1.46
N GLU A 28 5.95 -0.49 0.34
CA GLU A 28 4.77 -0.79 -0.43
C GLU A 28 4.94 -2.22 -0.93
N ASN A 29 4.03 -3.12 -0.51
CA ASN A 29 4.11 -4.49 -0.96
C ASN A 29 3.79 -4.51 -2.46
N ALA A 30 4.70 -5.04 -3.24
CA ALA A 30 4.56 -5.18 -4.68
C ALA A 30 4.80 -6.63 -5.12
N LYS A 31 4.04 -7.08 -6.09
CA LYS A 31 4.25 -8.36 -6.76
C LYS A 31 4.29 -8.15 -8.26
N GLU A 32 5.37 -8.62 -8.86
CA GLU A 32 5.57 -8.52 -10.29
C GLU A 32 4.99 -9.73 -11.02
N TYR A 33 4.34 -9.45 -12.14
CA TYR A 33 3.88 -10.41 -13.15
C TYR A 33 4.53 -10.08 -14.49
N ALA A 34 4.24 -10.84 -15.55
CA ALA A 34 4.88 -10.64 -16.85
C ALA A 34 4.78 -9.18 -17.34
N ASP A 35 3.57 -8.66 -17.46
CA ASP A 35 3.29 -7.33 -18.02
C ASP A 35 2.88 -6.28 -17.00
N HIS A 36 2.68 -6.68 -15.73
CA HIS A 36 2.13 -5.81 -14.70
C HIS A 36 2.89 -5.90 -13.37
N ILE A 37 2.80 -4.82 -12.60
CA ILE A 37 3.17 -4.80 -11.18
C ILE A 37 1.91 -4.52 -10.38
N VAL A 38 1.62 -5.37 -9.40
CA VAL A 38 0.50 -5.20 -8.47
C VAL A 38 1.03 -4.68 -7.15
N TYR A 39 0.64 -3.48 -6.80
CA TYR A 39 0.89 -2.90 -5.48
C TYR A 39 -0.30 -3.19 -4.57
N TYR A 40 -0.03 -3.57 -3.33
CA TYR A 40 -1.07 -3.88 -2.36
C TYR A 40 -0.68 -3.49 -0.95
N ASN A 41 -1.66 -3.03 -0.18
CA ASN A 41 -1.46 -2.70 1.22
C ASN A 41 -2.76 -2.85 2.01
N ALA A 42 -2.63 -3.02 3.33
CA ALA A 42 -3.74 -2.99 4.26
C ALA A 42 -3.32 -2.27 5.54
N PHE A 43 -4.13 -1.36 6.03
CA PHE A 43 -3.84 -0.58 7.24
C PHE A 43 -5.12 -0.15 7.95
N PRO A 44 -5.05 0.13 9.27
CA PRO A 44 -6.20 0.62 10.02
C PRO A 44 -6.66 1.98 9.49
N THR A 45 -7.97 2.21 9.41
CA THR A 45 -8.49 3.46 8.83
C THR A 45 -8.30 4.68 9.73
N ASP A 46 -8.00 4.50 11.01
CA ASP A 46 -7.65 5.61 11.91
C ASP A 46 -6.25 6.19 11.65
N SER A 47 -5.37 5.44 10.97
CA SER A 47 -4.07 5.94 10.50
C SER A 47 -4.18 6.91 9.33
N LEU A 48 -5.32 6.94 8.64
CA LEU A 48 -5.56 7.85 7.52
C LEU A 48 -5.91 9.27 7.99
N PRO A 49 -5.49 10.30 7.24
CA PRO A 49 -5.96 11.66 7.46
C PRO A 49 -7.51 11.73 7.40
N PRO A 50 -8.16 12.52 8.28
CA PRO A 50 -9.62 12.65 8.28
C PRO A 50 -10.20 13.10 6.95
N GLN A 51 -9.49 13.96 6.22
CA GLN A 51 -9.91 14.42 4.89
C GLN A 51 -9.99 13.28 3.88
N MET A 52 -9.01 12.37 3.89
CA MET A 52 -8.96 11.21 2.99
C MET A 52 -10.10 10.23 3.30
N THR A 53 -10.36 9.93 4.57
CA THR A 53 -11.46 9.05 4.93
C THR A 53 -12.81 9.63 4.53
N LYS A 54 -13.00 10.96 4.66
CA LYS A 54 -14.19 11.65 4.20
C LYS A 54 -14.33 11.62 2.68
N GLN A 55 -13.24 11.90 1.94
CA GLN A 55 -13.22 11.91 0.47
C GLN A 55 -13.61 10.54 -0.10
N TYR A 56 -13.11 9.46 0.47
CA TYR A 56 -13.39 8.11 0.00
C TYR A 56 -14.57 7.43 0.72
N GLY A 57 -15.30 8.16 1.58
CA GLY A 57 -16.46 7.63 2.29
C GLY A 57 -16.10 6.44 3.20
N LEU A 58 -14.93 6.49 3.85
CA LEU A 58 -14.45 5.46 4.74
C LEU A 58 -14.80 5.80 6.20
N LYS A 59 -15.20 4.81 6.96
CA LYS A 59 -15.36 4.95 8.40
C LYS A 59 -13.99 4.94 9.06
N ARG A 60 -13.57 6.06 9.68
CA ARG A 60 -12.29 6.19 10.36
C ARG A 60 -12.37 5.57 11.74
N SER A 61 -11.69 4.44 11.95
CA SER A 61 -11.67 3.73 13.24
C SER A 61 -10.57 2.67 13.25
N LYS A 62 -10.00 2.38 14.41
CA LYS A 62 -9.08 1.26 14.64
C LYS A 62 -9.71 -0.12 14.39
N ASN A 63 -11.04 -0.19 14.37
CA ASN A 63 -11.77 -1.43 14.14
C ASN A 63 -12.14 -1.65 12.65
N TYR A 64 -11.61 -0.82 11.75
CA TYR A 64 -11.73 -0.99 10.32
C TYR A 64 -10.37 -0.92 9.65
N ALA A 65 -10.17 -1.78 8.68
CA ALA A 65 -9.02 -1.75 7.78
C ALA A 65 -9.43 -1.26 6.40
N MET A 66 -8.57 -0.49 5.76
CA MET A 66 -8.63 -0.22 4.33
C MET A 66 -7.61 -1.11 3.63
N ILE A 67 -8.05 -1.77 2.58
CA ILE A 67 -7.21 -2.51 1.64
C ILE A 67 -7.11 -1.67 0.37
N ASN A 68 -5.89 -1.48 -0.12
CA ASN A 68 -5.62 -0.75 -1.35
C ASN A 68 -4.88 -1.68 -2.32
N ILE A 69 -5.37 -1.74 -3.56
CA ILE A 69 -4.76 -2.47 -4.67
C ILE A 69 -4.60 -1.50 -5.84
N SER A 70 -3.43 -1.54 -6.48
CA SER A 70 -3.18 -0.83 -7.73
C SER A 70 -2.45 -1.74 -8.70
N VAL A 71 -2.90 -1.79 -9.94
CA VAL A 71 -2.26 -2.54 -11.01
C VAL A 71 -1.62 -1.56 -11.95
N MET A 72 -0.33 -1.71 -12.19
CA MET A 72 0.44 -0.83 -13.07
C MET A 72 1.01 -1.64 -14.22
N GLU A 73 0.95 -1.08 -15.42
CA GLU A 73 1.61 -1.66 -16.58
C GLU A 73 3.14 -1.52 -16.49
N LYS A 74 3.87 -2.58 -16.80
CA LYS A 74 5.31 -2.52 -16.96
C LYS A 74 5.65 -1.87 -18.29
N GLY A 75 6.46 -0.84 -18.27
CA GLY A 75 6.85 -0.14 -19.48
C GLY A 75 8.01 0.82 -19.25
N THR A 76 8.54 1.36 -20.34
CA THR A 76 9.53 2.43 -20.34
C THR A 76 8.82 3.78 -20.22
N GLY A 77 8.71 4.33 -19.02
CA GLY A 77 8.09 5.64 -18.83
C GLY A 77 7.33 5.78 -17.52
N THR A 78 6.41 6.73 -17.46
CA THR A 78 5.55 6.93 -16.29
C THR A 78 4.61 5.74 -16.13
N PRO A 79 4.56 5.09 -14.97
CA PRO A 79 3.64 3.99 -14.73
C PRO A 79 2.18 4.41 -14.97
N VAL A 80 1.44 3.59 -15.69
CA VAL A 80 0.02 3.81 -15.99
C VAL A 80 -0.81 2.77 -15.23
N GLY A 81 -1.84 3.25 -14.55
CA GLY A 81 -2.79 2.39 -13.86
C GLY A 81 -3.65 1.60 -14.83
N VAL A 82 -3.78 0.29 -14.58
CA VAL A 82 -4.55 -0.62 -15.42
C VAL A 82 -5.89 -0.91 -14.75
N LYS A 83 -6.97 -0.67 -15.48
CA LYS A 83 -8.29 -1.07 -15.03
C LYS A 83 -8.36 -2.59 -14.88
N SER A 84 -8.94 -3.06 -13.79
CA SER A 84 -8.92 -4.47 -13.44
C SER A 84 -10.22 -4.88 -12.73
N LYS A 85 -10.57 -6.13 -12.83
CA LYS A 85 -11.58 -6.73 -11.95
C LYS A 85 -10.86 -7.24 -10.69
N VAL A 86 -11.20 -6.67 -9.53
CA VAL A 86 -10.60 -7.06 -8.25
C VAL A 86 -11.67 -7.65 -7.35
N THR A 87 -11.43 -8.84 -6.84
CA THR A 87 -12.30 -9.55 -5.90
C THR A 87 -11.45 -10.18 -4.81
N GLY A 88 -12.02 -10.43 -3.65
CA GLY A 88 -11.26 -11.07 -2.58
C GLY A 88 -12.01 -11.22 -1.28
N ASN A 89 -11.32 -11.83 -0.35
CA ASN A 89 -11.78 -11.99 1.03
C ASN A 89 -10.59 -11.95 1.99
N LEU A 90 -10.88 -11.70 3.25
CA LEU A 90 -9.95 -11.98 4.33
C LEU A 90 -10.44 -13.19 5.14
N LYS A 91 -9.50 -13.88 5.79
CA LYS A 91 -9.78 -14.98 6.69
C LYS A 91 -8.95 -14.83 7.96
N ASN A 92 -9.58 -14.93 9.12
CA ASN A 92 -8.85 -14.90 10.39
C ASN A 92 -8.36 -16.30 10.79
N LEU A 93 -7.60 -16.38 11.89
CA LEU A 93 -7.05 -17.64 12.37
C LEU A 93 -8.11 -18.66 12.83
N MET A 94 -9.32 -18.19 13.16
CA MET A 94 -10.45 -19.06 13.50
C MET A 94 -11.19 -19.59 12.25
N GLY A 95 -10.72 -19.24 11.05
CA GLY A 95 -11.34 -19.67 9.80
C GLY A 95 -12.53 -18.83 9.35
N GLN A 96 -12.90 -17.79 10.08
CA GLN A 96 -13.99 -16.88 9.70
C GLN A 96 -13.57 -16.05 8.50
N SER A 97 -14.41 -16.02 7.45
CA SER A 97 -14.17 -15.30 6.21
C SER A 97 -15.06 -14.06 6.12
N ARG A 98 -14.51 -12.98 5.60
CA ARG A 98 -15.22 -11.72 5.31
C ARG A 98 -14.91 -11.30 3.87
N ALA A 99 -15.94 -11.05 3.07
CA ALA A 99 -15.76 -10.57 1.70
C ALA A 99 -15.18 -9.14 1.69
N LEU A 100 -14.40 -8.84 0.65
CA LEU A 100 -13.87 -7.52 0.38
C LEU A 100 -14.65 -6.91 -0.80
N GLU A 101 -15.37 -5.83 -0.54
CA GLU A 101 -16.10 -5.09 -1.55
C GLU A 101 -15.23 -3.96 -2.10
N PHE A 102 -14.55 -4.24 -3.22
CA PHE A 102 -13.67 -3.28 -3.86
C PHE A 102 -14.45 -2.23 -4.66
N ARG A 103 -14.02 -0.98 -4.51
CA ARG A 103 -14.48 0.15 -5.31
C ARG A 103 -13.31 0.73 -6.10
N GLU A 104 -13.54 1.01 -7.37
CA GLU A 104 -12.57 1.67 -8.23
C GLU A 104 -12.51 3.18 -7.91
N ILE A 105 -11.30 3.69 -7.74
CA ILE A 105 -11.00 5.10 -7.58
C ILE A 105 -10.04 5.51 -8.68
N LYS A 106 -10.38 6.55 -9.42
CA LYS A 106 -9.53 7.12 -10.48
C LYS A 106 -9.02 8.49 -10.06
N GLU A 107 -7.70 8.65 -10.12
CA GLU A 107 -7.02 9.92 -9.86
C GLU A 107 -6.01 10.19 -10.98
N GLY A 108 -6.42 10.99 -11.96
CA GLY A 108 -5.61 11.21 -13.15
C GLY A 108 -5.36 9.92 -13.93
N LYS A 109 -4.09 9.52 -14.05
CA LYS A 109 -3.66 8.25 -14.69
C LYS A 109 -3.60 7.06 -13.73
N ALA A 110 -3.80 7.30 -12.44
CA ALA A 110 -3.77 6.24 -11.44
C ALA A 110 -5.16 5.62 -11.25
N VAL A 111 -5.18 4.30 -11.07
CA VAL A 111 -6.39 3.52 -10.78
C VAL A 111 -6.13 2.72 -9.51
N TYR A 112 -6.98 2.92 -8.51
CA TYR A 112 -6.92 2.21 -7.23
C TYR A 112 -8.21 1.43 -7.00
N TYR A 113 -8.07 0.31 -6.32
CA TYR A 113 -9.20 -0.48 -5.83
C TYR A 113 -9.12 -0.51 -4.31
N ILE A 114 -10.10 0.10 -3.67
CA ILE A 114 -10.15 0.18 -2.21
C ILE A 114 -11.33 -0.61 -1.66
N ALA A 115 -11.09 -1.34 -0.59
CA ALA A 115 -12.13 -1.99 0.19
C ALA A 115 -11.97 -1.64 1.67
N GLN A 116 -13.08 -1.51 2.39
CA GLN A 116 -13.09 -1.37 3.84
C GLN A 116 -13.71 -2.61 4.47
N VAL A 117 -13.10 -3.11 5.53
CA VAL A 117 -13.58 -4.29 6.24
C VAL A 117 -13.38 -4.12 7.75
N GLY A 118 -14.31 -4.65 8.53
CA GLY A 118 -14.16 -4.69 9.99
C GLY A 118 -13.01 -5.61 10.39
N VAL A 119 -12.19 -5.17 11.36
CA VAL A 119 -11.13 -5.94 11.99
C VAL A 119 -11.17 -5.77 13.51
N GLN A 120 -10.60 -6.72 14.23
CA GLN A 120 -10.47 -6.62 15.69
C GLN A 120 -9.04 -6.24 16.07
N SER A 121 -8.88 -5.60 17.23
CA SER A 121 -7.55 -5.29 17.78
C SER A 121 -6.76 -6.59 17.99
N ARG A 122 -5.51 -6.60 17.53
CA ARG A 122 -4.58 -7.74 17.55
C ARG A 122 -5.05 -8.94 16.71
N GLU A 123 -6.01 -8.74 15.81
CA GLU A 123 -6.45 -9.80 14.88
C GLU A 123 -5.39 -10.05 13.81
N ASN A 124 -5.01 -11.32 13.64
CA ASN A 124 -4.23 -11.75 12.50
C ASN A 124 -5.18 -12.22 11.40
N VAL A 125 -5.05 -11.63 10.23
CA VAL A 125 -5.87 -11.98 9.07
C VAL A 125 -5.00 -12.27 7.85
N ASN A 126 -5.47 -13.20 7.04
CA ASN A 126 -4.90 -13.53 5.74
C ASN A 126 -5.82 -12.97 4.66
N PHE A 127 -5.26 -12.22 3.75
CA PHE A 127 -5.94 -11.69 2.57
C PHE A 127 -5.73 -12.60 1.37
N PHE A 128 -6.81 -12.82 0.62
CA PHE A 128 -6.83 -13.57 -0.64
C PHE A 128 -7.51 -12.68 -1.67
N ILE A 129 -6.77 -12.22 -2.66
CA ILE A 129 -7.25 -11.24 -3.63
C ILE A 129 -6.94 -11.75 -5.03
N ASP A 130 -7.97 -11.80 -5.86
CA ASP A 130 -7.91 -12.16 -7.26
C ASP A 130 -8.05 -10.89 -8.11
N ILE A 131 -7.18 -10.76 -9.10
CA ILE A 131 -7.11 -9.60 -9.97
C ILE A 131 -7.07 -10.07 -11.42
N VAL A 132 -7.95 -9.55 -12.25
CA VAL A 132 -7.93 -9.76 -13.69
C VAL A 132 -7.81 -8.41 -14.37
N PRO A 133 -6.62 -8.05 -14.92
CA PRO A 133 -6.44 -6.81 -15.66
C PRO A 133 -7.33 -6.78 -16.91
N GLU A 134 -7.85 -5.59 -17.24
CA GLU A 134 -8.68 -5.42 -18.44
C GLU A 134 -7.88 -5.78 -19.69
N GLY A 135 -8.49 -6.56 -20.58
CA GLY A 135 -7.83 -7.07 -21.77
C GLY A 135 -6.94 -8.30 -21.54
N SER A 136 -6.68 -8.70 -20.31
CA SER A 136 -5.93 -9.91 -19.98
C SER A 136 -6.84 -11.11 -19.73
N LYS A 137 -6.37 -12.30 -20.11
CA LYS A 137 -6.99 -13.57 -19.71
C LYS A 137 -6.33 -14.15 -18.44
N GLU A 138 -5.24 -13.56 -18.00
CA GLU A 138 -4.49 -14.01 -16.83
C GLU A 138 -5.12 -13.48 -15.56
N LYS A 139 -5.21 -14.37 -14.56
CA LYS A 139 -5.63 -14.03 -13.21
C LYS A 139 -4.39 -13.95 -12.31
N TYR A 140 -4.23 -12.84 -11.63
CA TYR A 140 -3.20 -12.65 -10.63
C TYR A 140 -3.76 -12.92 -9.23
N GLU A 141 -2.99 -13.60 -8.42
CA GLU A 141 -3.35 -13.90 -7.03
C GLU A 141 -2.38 -13.20 -6.07
N ILE A 142 -2.94 -12.38 -5.18
CA ILE A 142 -2.23 -11.75 -4.06
C ILE A 142 -2.67 -12.43 -2.77
N LYS A 143 -1.69 -12.93 -2.02
CA LYS A 143 -1.90 -13.51 -0.69
C LYS A 143 -0.93 -12.88 0.28
N PHE A 144 -1.42 -12.30 1.35
CA PHE A 144 -0.59 -11.73 2.41
C PHE A 144 -1.30 -11.75 3.75
N SER A 145 -0.52 -11.65 4.81
CA SER A 145 -1.01 -11.62 6.18
C SER A 145 -0.76 -10.26 6.81
N LYS A 146 -1.67 -9.81 7.65
CA LYS A 146 -1.55 -8.58 8.42
C LYS A 146 -2.10 -8.78 9.83
N LYS A 147 -1.40 -8.21 10.79
CA LYS A 147 -1.88 -8.05 12.16
C LYS A 147 -2.36 -6.62 12.37
N PHE A 148 -3.56 -6.45 12.89
CA PHE A 148 -4.18 -5.16 13.22
C PHE A 148 -4.14 -4.86 14.69
#